data_8e664d6c7e890d72b32c85a80be9aa6d
#
_entry.id   8e664d6c7e890d72b32c85a80be9aa6d
#
_cell.length_a   1.000
_cell.length_b   1.000
_cell.length_c   1.000
_cell.angle_alpha   90.00
_cell.angle_beta   90.00
_cell.angle_gamma   90.00
#
_symmetry.space_group_name_H-M   'P 1'
#
loop_
_entity.id
_entity.type
_entity.pdbx_description
1 polymer ?
#
loop_
_entity_poly.entity_id
_entity_poly.type
_entity_poly.pdbx_seq_one_letter_code
_entity_poly.pdbx_strand_id
1 'polypeptide(L)'
;MDSRAAEQKHRTAPDQPPNDNTTVDVQSPIGQIMLAGAGDHPAVLRFLQHTFRAPPSTDFNNQLEEPFYEPTDRLVVRHDSMIIGHSRLISRVSRFGSEQVPISCLTELGVTAEFRHLGVGSALLMAAEQQMQQVGSMAGMLRTTIPAFYARHGWILCTSPSRTTATAHEILSYLISQQAMQEEERLVNPLNEPLPRLNIRLWRHVEQDALMRIYQENTVGCFGAFVRSEDYWRWAFNRRAFDRIYVAIDGTEKIPLGKSLLSIVGYAVIKGGRLVEVMVDAGREDARLQLLQRVCSDSVEREHLYVNVDAPAGDEIHRILYAAGGKSLPAAGNGQIATMLKLFDPLQLAQLVRNRLRQNVRDSDTPFPLELGLELPQQRMQIICNRRSTRFLPGKLGRSYLKLTPRVLSQLLLGQYDVRQAVQDGEVIPSTHVAVNSAEALFPSLPLWLPPLDDLSA
;
A
#
# COMPACT_ATOMS: atom_id res chain seq x y z
N MET A 1 -12.75 -17.16 0.47
CA MET A 1 -14.11 -16.92 -0.11
C MET A 1 -14.62 -15.49 0.11
N ASP A 2 -14.05 -14.71 1.04
CA ASP A 2 -14.63 -13.39 1.41
C ASP A 2 -14.11 -12.16 0.65
N SER A 3 -13.00 -12.24 -0.09
CA SER A 3 -12.46 -11.06 -0.81
C SER A 3 -13.33 -10.63 -1.99
N ARG A 4 -13.94 -11.59 -2.69
CA ARG A 4 -14.87 -11.33 -3.81
C ARG A 4 -16.17 -10.66 -3.33
N ALA A 5 -16.62 -11.02 -2.13
CA ALA A 5 -17.81 -10.44 -1.52
C ALA A 5 -17.57 -9.02 -0.98
N ALA A 6 -16.36 -8.70 -0.53
CA ALA A 6 -16.02 -7.35 -0.07
C ALA A 6 -15.87 -6.38 -1.24
N GLU A 7 -15.21 -6.79 -2.34
CA GLU A 7 -15.09 -5.96 -3.55
C GLU A 7 -16.43 -5.79 -4.29
N GLN A 8 -17.27 -6.84 -4.32
CA GLN A 8 -18.63 -6.75 -4.89
C GLN A 8 -19.60 -5.94 -4.02
N LYS A 9 -19.55 -6.05 -2.67
CA LYS A 9 -20.45 -5.28 -1.80
C LYS A 9 -20.26 -3.76 -1.88
N HIS A 10 -19.08 -3.30 -2.27
CA HIS A 10 -18.84 -1.87 -2.46
C HIS A 10 -19.35 -1.32 -3.81
N ARG A 11 -19.69 -2.19 -4.76
CA ARG A 11 -20.26 -1.78 -6.06
C ARG A 11 -21.77 -2.05 -6.21
N THR A 12 -22.40 -2.75 -5.28
CA THR A 12 -23.86 -2.86 -5.27
C THR A 12 -24.49 -1.62 -4.62
N ALA A 13 -24.55 -0.54 -5.41
CA ALA A 13 -25.62 0.43 -5.21
C ALA A 13 -26.97 -0.26 -5.53
N PRO A 14 -28.09 0.13 -4.88
CA PRO A 14 -29.39 -0.49 -5.15
C PRO A 14 -29.75 -0.35 -6.63
N ASP A 15 -30.43 -1.36 -7.17
CA ASP A 15 -30.96 -1.43 -8.54
C ASP A 15 -31.82 -0.19 -8.87
N GLN A 16 -31.17 0.88 -9.24
CA GLN A 16 -31.77 1.97 -9.99
C GLN A 16 -31.27 1.89 -11.42
N PRO A 17 -32.14 2.04 -12.43
CA PRO A 17 -31.71 2.11 -13.81
C PRO A 17 -30.65 3.21 -13.96
N PRO A 18 -29.67 3.06 -14.88
CA PRO A 18 -28.63 4.04 -15.07
C PRO A 18 -29.29 5.40 -15.35
N ASN A 19 -29.18 6.28 -14.38
CA ASN A 19 -29.49 7.70 -14.61
C ASN A 19 -28.49 8.19 -15.66
N ASP A 20 -28.98 8.81 -16.72
CA ASP A 20 -28.19 9.45 -17.81
C ASP A 20 -27.31 10.63 -17.32
N ASN A 21 -27.07 10.76 -16.03
CA ASN A 21 -26.23 11.80 -15.45
C ASN A 21 -24.75 11.37 -15.46
N THR A 22 -24.12 11.44 -16.63
CA THR A 22 -22.67 11.34 -16.81
C THR A 22 -21.91 12.59 -16.34
N THR A 23 -22.58 13.63 -15.89
CA THR A 23 -21.98 14.89 -15.41
C THR A 23 -21.67 14.84 -13.92
N VAL A 24 -20.47 15.29 -13.56
CA VAL A 24 -20.02 15.43 -12.17
C VAL A 24 -20.38 16.83 -11.66
N ASP A 25 -20.82 16.95 -10.40
CA ASP A 25 -21.26 18.22 -9.80
C ASP A 25 -20.16 19.30 -9.67
N VAL A 26 -18.91 18.94 -9.89
CA VAL A 26 -17.79 19.87 -9.84
C VAL A 26 -17.63 20.58 -11.20
N GLN A 27 -17.69 21.91 -11.16
CA GLN A 27 -17.43 22.70 -12.36
C GLN A 27 -15.95 22.95 -12.58
N SER A 28 -15.49 22.76 -13.81
CA SER A 28 -14.16 23.17 -14.23
C SER A 28 -14.20 24.63 -14.72
N PRO A 29 -13.16 25.42 -14.47
CA PRO A 29 -13.04 26.78 -15.04
C PRO A 29 -13.04 26.80 -16.57
N ILE A 30 -12.55 25.71 -17.17
CA ILE A 30 -12.49 25.52 -18.61
C ILE A 30 -12.92 24.09 -18.93
N GLY A 31 -13.93 23.96 -19.79
CA GLY A 31 -14.45 22.66 -20.19
C GLY A 31 -15.35 21.99 -19.15
N GLN A 32 -15.94 20.88 -19.52
CA GLN A 32 -16.88 20.13 -18.69
C GLN A 32 -16.22 18.86 -18.16
N ILE A 33 -16.39 18.59 -16.86
CA ILE A 33 -15.93 17.34 -16.24
C ILE A 33 -17.03 16.30 -16.40
N MET A 34 -16.66 15.12 -16.90
CA MET A 34 -17.56 14.01 -17.19
C MET A 34 -16.91 12.67 -16.83
N LEU A 35 -17.74 11.68 -16.52
CA LEU A 35 -17.30 10.29 -16.52
C LEU A 35 -17.10 9.83 -17.97
N ALA A 36 -16.02 9.09 -18.20
CA ALA A 36 -15.73 8.58 -19.54
C ALA A 36 -16.64 7.39 -19.88
N GLY A 37 -16.96 7.26 -21.16
CA GLY A 37 -17.59 6.06 -21.72
C GLY A 37 -16.56 5.19 -22.46
N ALA A 38 -16.99 3.97 -22.85
CA ALA A 38 -16.12 3.06 -23.63
C ALA A 38 -15.64 3.66 -24.96
N GLY A 39 -16.48 4.50 -25.60
CA GLY A 39 -16.12 5.22 -26.82
C GLY A 39 -14.98 6.25 -26.65
N ASP A 40 -14.67 6.63 -25.43
CA ASP A 40 -13.63 7.62 -25.12
C ASP A 40 -12.21 7.02 -25.06
N HIS A 41 -12.08 5.71 -24.93
CA HIS A 41 -10.79 5.04 -24.75
C HIS A 41 -9.71 5.44 -25.79
N PRO A 42 -10.02 5.54 -27.10
CA PRO A 42 -9.02 5.98 -28.08
C PRO A 42 -8.57 7.44 -27.87
N ALA A 43 -9.48 8.32 -27.43
CA ALA A 43 -9.17 9.72 -27.15
C ALA A 43 -8.38 9.85 -25.84
N VAL A 44 -8.72 9.06 -24.81
CA VAL A 44 -7.98 8.97 -23.55
C VAL A 44 -6.55 8.46 -23.79
N LEU A 45 -6.37 7.39 -24.57
CA LEU A 45 -5.03 6.89 -24.91
C LEU A 45 -4.17 7.97 -25.58
N ARG A 46 -4.72 8.68 -26.58
CA ARG A 46 -4.01 9.79 -27.24
C ARG A 46 -3.64 10.90 -26.25
N PHE A 47 -4.56 11.27 -25.35
CA PHE A 47 -4.30 12.25 -24.29
C PHE A 47 -3.15 11.81 -23.39
N LEU A 48 -3.15 10.56 -22.91
CA LEU A 48 -2.12 10.01 -22.01
C LEU A 48 -0.75 10.00 -22.72
N GLN A 49 -0.68 9.54 -23.97
CA GLN A 49 0.55 9.51 -24.76
C GLN A 49 1.11 10.92 -25.00
N HIS A 50 0.24 11.90 -25.26
CA HIS A 50 0.64 13.28 -25.46
C HIS A 50 1.12 13.92 -24.14
N THR A 51 0.39 13.72 -23.04
CA THR A 51 0.62 14.42 -21.77
C THR A 51 1.74 13.79 -20.93
N PHE A 52 1.82 12.45 -20.90
CA PHE A 52 2.76 11.70 -20.08
C PHE A 52 3.82 10.95 -20.88
N ARG A 53 3.70 10.91 -22.22
CA ARG A 53 4.51 10.08 -23.13
C ARG A 53 4.41 8.57 -22.80
N ALA A 54 3.32 8.17 -22.18
CA ALA A 54 2.99 6.81 -21.73
C ALA A 54 1.46 6.69 -21.58
N PRO A 55 0.88 5.50 -21.49
CA PRO A 55 1.51 4.20 -21.66
C PRO A 55 1.62 3.77 -23.14
N PRO A 56 2.39 2.71 -23.46
CA PRO A 56 2.23 1.98 -24.72
C PRO A 56 0.80 1.45 -24.85
N SER A 57 0.34 1.24 -26.08
CA SER A 57 -1.03 0.74 -26.32
C SER A 57 -1.30 -0.62 -25.65
N THR A 58 -0.28 -1.47 -25.54
CA THR A 58 -0.37 -2.76 -24.85
C THR A 58 -0.68 -2.60 -23.36
N ASP A 59 -0.01 -1.68 -22.69
CA ASP A 59 -0.21 -1.44 -21.25
C ASP A 59 -1.56 -0.78 -20.99
N PHE A 60 -2.01 0.10 -21.89
CA PHE A 60 -3.35 0.66 -21.83
C PHE A 60 -4.43 -0.42 -21.96
N ASN A 61 -4.27 -1.34 -22.92
CA ASN A 61 -5.20 -2.47 -23.06
C ASN A 61 -5.20 -3.35 -21.80
N ASN A 62 -4.03 -3.64 -21.23
CA ASN A 62 -3.94 -4.37 -19.97
C ASN A 62 -4.69 -3.67 -18.83
N GLN A 63 -4.73 -2.33 -18.81
CA GLN A 63 -5.53 -1.58 -17.84
C GLN A 63 -7.04 -1.74 -18.04
N LEU A 64 -7.50 -1.88 -19.32
CA LEU A 64 -8.91 -2.13 -19.62
C LEU A 64 -9.36 -3.55 -19.22
N GLU A 65 -8.41 -4.49 -19.15
CA GLU A 65 -8.64 -5.88 -18.72
C GLU A 65 -8.50 -6.05 -17.20
N GLU A 66 -8.22 -4.98 -16.46
CA GLU A 66 -8.11 -5.05 -15.01
C GLU A 66 -9.45 -5.49 -14.39
N PRO A 67 -9.45 -6.43 -13.42
CA PRO A 67 -10.69 -6.86 -12.76
C PRO A 67 -11.44 -5.67 -12.19
N PHE A 68 -12.75 -5.65 -12.42
CA PHE A 68 -13.67 -4.60 -11.96
C PHE A 68 -13.46 -3.21 -12.59
N TYR A 69 -12.66 -3.11 -13.66
CA TYR A 69 -12.54 -1.86 -14.41
C TYR A 69 -13.86 -1.55 -15.10
N GLU A 70 -14.29 -0.28 -14.97
CA GLU A 70 -15.40 0.31 -15.71
C GLU A 70 -14.91 1.57 -16.44
N PRO A 71 -15.45 1.89 -17.64
CA PRO A 71 -15.07 3.13 -18.31
C PRO A 71 -15.29 4.38 -17.45
N THR A 72 -16.31 4.37 -16.59
CA THR A 72 -16.65 5.41 -15.62
C THR A 72 -15.64 5.57 -14.48
N ASP A 73 -14.65 4.68 -14.35
CA ASP A 73 -13.52 4.86 -13.45
C ASP A 73 -12.58 5.99 -13.93
N ARG A 74 -12.80 6.50 -15.16
CA ARG A 74 -12.05 7.60 -15.74
C ARG A 74 -12.90 8.87 -15.78
N LEU A 75 -12.32 9.97 -15.30
CA LEU A 75 -12.88 11.30 -15.43
C LEU A 75 -12.12 12.02 -16.54
N VAL A 76 -12.85 12.72 -17.39
CA VAL A 76 -12.30 13.52 -18.47
C VAL A 76 -12.80 14.96 -18.38
N VAL A 77 -11.94 15.90 -18.71
CA VAL A 77 -12.33 17.30 -18.95
C VAL A 77 -12.35 17.53 -20.44
N ARG A 78 -13.54 17.89 -20.97
CA ARG A 78 -13.71 18.20 -22.38
C ARG A 78 -13.79 19.69 -22.60
N HIS A 79 -13.05 20.16 -23.57
CA HIS A 79 -13.14 21.50 -24.12
C HIS A 79 -13.29 21.35 -25.65
N ASP A 80 -14.41 21.79 -26.17
CA ASP A 80 -14.86 21.50 -27.52
C ASP A 80 -14.87 19.97 -27.79
N SER A 81 -14.15 19.50 -28.78
CA SER A 81 -14.05 18.09 -29.14
C SER A 81 -12.84 17.37 -28.51
N MET A 82 -12.01 18.08 -27.73
CA MET A 82 -10.75 17.54 -27.18
C MET A 82 -10.86 17.21 -25.70
N ILE A 83 -10.14 16.17 -25.27
CA ILE A 83 -9.87 15.90 -23.87
C ILE A 83 -8.67 16.75 -23.47
N ILE A 84 -8.88 17.70 -22.54
CA ILE A 84 -7.83 18.60 -22.01
C ILE A 84 -7.35 18.19 -20.61
N GLY A 85 -8.10 17.32 -19.92
CA GLY A 85 -7.76 16.78 -18.60
C GLY A 85 -8.27 15.36 -18.46
N HIS A 86 -7.56 14.56 -17.66
CA HIS A 86 -7.92 13.17 -17.40
C HIS A 86 -7.45 12.75 -16.00
N SER A 87 -8.22 11.88 -15.35
CA SER A 87 -7.79 11.10 -14.19
C SER A 87 -8.45 9.73 -14.19
N ARG A 88 -7.84 8.76 -13.54
CA ARG A 88 -8.38 7.41 -13.35
C ARG A 88 -8.46 7.06 -11.88
N LEU A 89 -9.56 6.47 -11.46
CA LEU A 89 -9.80 5.94 -10.13
C LEU A 89 -9.74 4.41 -10.16
N ILE A 90 -9.08 3.80 -9.20
CA ILE A 90 -8.98 2.36 -9.07
C ILE A 90 -9.41 1.99 -7.65
N SER A 91 -10.56 1.33 -7.53
CA SER A 91 -11.06 0.86 -6.23
C SER A 91 -10.22 -0.29 -5.71
N ARG A 92 -9.80 -0.21 -4.45
CA ARG A 92 -8.99 -1.23 -3.77
C ARG A 92 -9.47 -1.41 -2.32
N VAL A 93 -9.06 -2.51 -1.73
CA VAL A 93 -9.14 -2.73 -0.30
C VAL A 93 -7.72 -2.79 0.24
N SER A 94 -7.40 -1.92 1.21
CA SER A 94 -6.08 -1.83 1.82
C SER A 94 -6.08 -2.39 3.23
N ARG A 95 -4.95 -2.94 3.69
CA ARG A 95 -4.74 -3.39 5.06
C ARG A 95 -4.40 -2.22 5.97
N PHE A 96 -5.08 -2.13 7.09
CA PHE A 96 -4.77 -1.25 8.22
C PHE A 96 -4.64 -2.13 9.49
N GLY A 97 -3.52 -2.84 9.59
CA GLY A 97 -3.35 -3.92 10.55
C GLY A 97 -4.22 -5.13 10.18
N SER A 98 -5.06 -5.58 11.10
CA SER A 98 -6.03 -6.67 10.85
C SER A 98 -7.25 -6.22 10.04
N GLU A 99 -7.50 -4.92 9.97
CA GLU A 99 -8.70 -4.37 9.35
C GLU A 99 -8.51 -4.16 7.85
N GLN A 100 -9.61 -4.24 7.13
CA GLN A 100 -9.67 -4.00 5.69
C GLN A 100 -10.43 -2.69 5.44
N VAL A 101 -9.79 -1.76 4.74
CA VAL A 101 -10.30 -0.42 4.49
C VAL A 101 -10.49 -0.21 2.99
N PRO A 102 -11.71 0.11 2.52
CA PRO A 102 -11.94 0.47 1.14
C PRO A 102 -11.26 1.81 0.82
N ILE A 103 -10.47 1.81 -0.24
CA ILE A 103 -9.76 3.00 -0.72
C ILE A 103 -9.90 3.13 -2.23
N SER A 104 -9.67 4.34 -2.75
CA SER A 104 -9.50 4.56 -4.19
C SER A 104 -8.10 5.08 -4.49
N CYS A 105 -7.44 4.47 -5.46
CA CYS A 105 -6.17 4.94 -5.97
C CYS A 105 -6.42 5.92 -7.13
N LEU A 106 -5.86 7.14 -7.03
CA LEU A 106 -5.88 8.14 -8.08
C LEU A 106 -4.63 8.00 -8.94
N THR A 107 -4.82 7.75 -10.21
CA THR A 107 -3.73 7.63 -11.19
C THR A 107 -4.00 8.53 -12.39
N GLU A 108 -2.97 8.77 -13.21
CA GLU A 108 -3.08 9.42 -14.51
C GLU A 108 -3.74 10.82 -14.47
N LEU A 109 -3.70 11.53 -13.32
CA LEU A 109 -4.22 12.89 -13.24
C LEU A 109 -3.29 13.83 -14.00
N GLY A 110 -3.79 14.37 -15.10
CA GLY A 110 -3.04 15.28 -15.96
C GLY A 110 -3.92 16.31 -16.67
N VAL A 111 -3.27 17.38 -17.11
CA VAL A 111 -3.86 18.46 -17.92
C VAL A 111 -2.89 18.78 -19.03
N THR A 112 -3.39 18.97 -20.27
CA THR A 112 -2.57 19.38 -21.41
C THR A 112 -1.85 20.70 -21.12
N ALA A 113 -0.66 20.89 -21.70
CA ALA A 113 0.24 21.99 -21.34
C ALA A 113 -0.44 23.36 -21.45
N GLU A 114 -1.22 23.57 -22.49
CA GLU A 114 -1.89 24.82 -22.83
C GLU A 114 -2.96 25.24 -21.81
N PHE A 115 -3.51 24.26 -21.06
CA PHE A 115 -4.58 24.46 -20.07
C PHE A 115 -4.10 24.32 -18.62
N ARG A 116 -2.78 24.22 -18.40
CA ARG A 116 -2.20 24.20 -17.06
C ARG A 116 -2.30 25.59 -16.40
N HIS A 117 -2.24 25.60 -15.07
CA HIS A 117 -2.32 26.80 -14.24
C HIS A 117 -3.65 27.57 -14.31
N LEU A 118 -4.65 27.04 -15.02
CA LEU A 118 -5.98 27.64 -15.17
C LEU A 118 -7.03 27.02 -14.20
N GLY A 119 -6.60 26.25 -13.20
CA GLY A 119 -7.48 25.65 -12.19
C GLY A 119 -8.08 24.28 -12.59
N VAL A 120 -7.93 23.85 -13.85
CA VAL A 120 -8.50 22.58 -14.36
C VAL A 120 -8.05 21.36 -13.55
N GLY A 121 -6.75 21.28 -13.20
CA GLY A 121 -6.22 20.16 -12.40
C GLY A 121 -6.80 20.10 -10.99
N SER A 122 -7.05 21.25 -10.35
CA SER A 122 -7.68 21.31 -9.02
C SER A 122 -9.16 20.91 -9.08
N ALA A 123 -9.88 21.36 -10.10
CA ALA A 123 -11.28 20.96 -10.31
C ALA A 123 -11.40 19.45 -10.58
N LEU A 124 -10.52 18.91 -11.42
CA LEU A 124 -10.47 17.46 -11.71
C LEU A 124 -10.12 16.63 -10.45
N LEU A 125 -9.20 17.10 -9.61
CA LEU A 125 -8.89 16.45 -8.34
C LEU A 125 -10.09 16.47 -7.39
N MET A 126 -10.78 17.58 -7.27
CA MET A 126 -12.01 17.69 -6.44
C MET A 126 -13.10 16.75 -6.93
N ALA A 127 -13.31 16.68 -8.24
CA ALA A 127 -14.26 15.76 -8.86
C ALA A 127 -13.89 14.28 -8.59
N ALA A 128 -12.62 13.95 -8.69
CA ALA A 128 -12.10 12.63 -8.37
C ALA A 128 -12.34 12.28 -6.88
N GLU A 129 -12.08 13.20 -5.95
CA GLU A 129 -12.33 13.02 -4.53
C GLU A 129 -13.83 12.82 -4.21
N GLN A 130 -14.70 13.57 -4.88
CA GLN A 130 -16.15 13.38 -4.74
C GLN A 130 -16.58 12.00 -5.24
N GLN A 131 -16.08 11.56 -6.39
CA GLN A 131 -16.34 10.22 -6.93
C GLN A 131 -15.84 9.12 -5.99
N MET A 132 -14.64 9.27 -5.40
CA MET A 132 -14.12 8.32 -4.40
C MET A 132 -15.07 8.17 -3.20
N GLN A 133 -15.60 9.27 -2.70
CA GLN A 133 -16.56 9.25 -1.59
C GLN A 133 -17.89 8.62 -1.98
N GLN A 134 -18.38 8.88 -3.19
CA GLN A 134 -19.63 8.30 -3.71
C GLN A 134 -19.55 6.77 -3.85
N VAL A 135 -18.38 6.22 -4.23
CA VAL A 135 -18.16 4.76 -4.25
C VAL A 135 -17.85 4.16 -2.87
N GLY A 136 -17.92 4.96 -1.81
CA GLY A 136 -17.74 4.50 -0.43
C GLY A 136 -16.30 4.32 0.02
N SER A 137 -15.33 4.93 -0.67
CA SER A 137 -13.94 4.88 -0.23
C SER A 137 -13.73 5.72 1.04
N MET A 138 -13.02 5.14 2.01
CA MET A 138 -12.66 5.81 3.27
C MET A 138 -11.45 6.73 3.10
N ALA A 139 -10.59 6.40 2.12
CA ALA A 139 -9.40 7.16 1.81
C ALA A 139 -9.09 7.15 0.32
N GLY A 140 -8.45 8.23 -0.14
CA GLY A 140 -7.76 8.30 -1.42
C GLY A 140 -6.27 7.99 -1.24
N MET A 141 -5.66 7.31 -2.20
CA MET A 141 -4.21 7.06 -2.30
C MET A 141 -3.72 7.50 -3.67
N LEU A 142 -2.53 8.09 -3.74
CA LEU A 142 -1.88 8.41 -5.01
C LEU A 142 -0.35 8.35 -4.88
N ARG A 143 0.30 8.28 -6.02
CA ARG A 143 1.76 8.42 -6.16
C ARG A 143 2.07 9.58 -7.09
N THR A 144 3.02 10.43 -6.72
CA THR A 144 3.28 11.66 -7.46
C THR A 144 4.73 12.13 -7.34
N THR A 145 5.22 12.81 -8.36
CA THR A 145 6.49 13.58 -8.34
C THR A 145 6.29 15.04 -7.95
N ILE A 146 5.02 15.50 -7.80
CA ILE A 146 4.66 16.90 -7.46
C ILE A 146 3.83 16.97 -6.16
N PRO A 147 4.34 16.49 -5.01
CA PRO A 147 3.56 16.38 -3.78
C PRO A 147 3.00 17.71 -3.28
N ALA A 148 3.66 18.84 -3.57
CA ALA A 148 3.20 20.16 -3.16
C ALA A 148 1.82 20.54 -3.74
N PHE A 149 1.48 20.05 -4.93
CA PHE A 149 0.15 20.27 -5.52
C PHE A 149 -0.93 19.59 -4.67
N TYR A 150 -0.75 18.34 -4.33
CA TYR A 150 -1.74 17.55 -3.57
C TYR A 150 -1.79 17.97 -2.09
N ALA A 151 -0.67 18.34 -1.50
CA ALA A 151 -0.62 18.81 -0.10
C ALA A 151 -1.52 20.04 0.13
N ARG A 152 -1.62 20.95 -0.84
CA ARG A 152 -2.53 22.11 -0.79
C ARG A 152 -4.01 21.71 -0.80
N HIS A 153 -4.33 20.52 -1.30
CA HIS A 153 -5.66 19.94 -1.29
C HIS A 153 -5.90 18.97 -0.11
N GLY A 154 -5.02 19.00 0.91
CA GLY A 154 -5.20 18.23 2.14
C GLY A 154 -4.69 16.79 2.07
N TRP A 155 -3.98 16.41 1.01
CA TRP A 155 -3.32 15.12 0.93
C TRP A 155 -2.08 15.10 1.82
N ILE A 156 -1.87 13.99 2.51
CA ILE A 156 -0.80 13.79 3.48
C ILE A 156 0.31 12.99 2.82
N LEU A 157 1.53 13.51 2.89
CA LEU A 157 2.72 12.79 2.46
C LEU A 157 2.96 11.63 3.43
N CYS A 158 3.02 10.41 2.90
CA CYS A 158 3.35 9.23 3.66
C CYS A 158 4.81 8.84 3.39
N THR A 159 5.52 8.50 4.47
CA THR A 159 6.92 8.05 4.35
C THR A 159 6.96 6.79 3.49
N SER A 160 7.83 6.79 2.49
CA SER A 160 8.06 5.62 1.66
C SER A 160 8.62 4.46 2.48
N PRO A 161 8.33 3.23 2.07
CA PRO A 161 8.98 2.07 2.64
C PRO A 161 10.50 2.18 2.51
N SER A 162 11.18 1.49 3.40
CA SER A 162 12.62 1.39 3.39
C SER A 162 13.08 0.69 2.10
N ARG A 163 14.02 1.31 1.41
CA ARG A 163 14.70 0.73 0.26
C ARG A 163 16.16 0.54 0.62
N THR A 164 16.68 -0.64 0.36
CA THR A 164 18.08 -0.97 0.62
C THR A 164 18.71 -1.53 -0.64
N THR A 165 19.97 -1.16 -0.88
CA THR A 165 20.76 -1.68 -1.97
C THR A 165 22.06 -2.24 -1.43
N ALA A 166 22.51 -3.38 -1.99
CA ALA A 166 23.83 -3.95 -1.77
C ALA A 166 24.30 -4.65 -3.06
N THR A 167 25.57 -4.92 -3.20
CA THR A 167 26.03 -5.71 -4.34
C THR A 167 25.65 -7.18 -4.15
N ALA A 168 25.30 -7.86 -5.24
CA ALA A 168 24.93 -9.27 -5.19
C ALA A 168 26.07 -10.14 -4.60
N HIS A 169 27.32 -9.79 -4.87
CA HIS A 169 28.50 -10.49 -4.33
C HIS A 169 28.65 -10.31 -2.82
N GLU A 170 28.48 -9.10 -2.30
CA GLU A 170 28.56 -8.83 -0.84
C GLU A 170 27.47 -9.60 -0.09
N ILE A 171 26.24 -9.61 -0.63
CA ILE A 171 25.14 -10.37 -0.03
C ILE A 171 25.46 -11.86 -0.03
N LEU A 172 25.93 -12.43 -1.16
CA LEU A 172 26.29 -13.84 -1.25
C LEU A 172 27.41 -14.19 -0.28
N SER A 173 28.47 -13.37 -0.22
CA SER A 173 29.60 -13.57 0.70
C SER A 173 29.13 -13.56 2.16
N TYR A 174 28.27 -12.63 2.53
CA TYR A 174 27.69 -12.57 3.86
C TYR A 174 26.85 -13.82 4.18
N LEU A 175 25.96 -14.24 3.27
CA LEU A 175 25.11 -15.42 3.47
C LEU A 175 25.94 -16.70 3.61
N ILE A 176 27.00 -16.86 2.82
CA ILE A 176 27.91 -17.99 2.91
C ILE A 176 28.66 -17.99 4.25
N SER A 177 29.14 -16.82 4.70
CA SER A 177 29.83 -16.73 5.99
C SER A 177 28.89 -17.06 7.16
N GLN A 178 27.62 -16.62 7.12
CA GLN A 178 26.63 -16.97 8.14
C GLN A 178 26.33 -18.48 8.16
N GLN A 179 26.23 -19.11 6.99
CA GLN A 179 26.03 -20.56 6.90
C GLN A 179 27.24 -21.34 7.47
N ALA A 180 28.47 -20.89 7.19
CA ALA A 180 29.66 -21.49 7.74
C ALA A 180 29.72 -21.38 9.28
N MET A 181 29.40 -20.21 9.85
CA MET A 181 29.34 -20.00 11.30
C MET A 181 28.31 -20.90 11.97
N GLN A 182 27.12 -21.01 11.36
CA GLN A 182 26.07 -21.90 11.89
C GLN A 182 26.46 -23.37 11.84
N GLU A 183 27.19 -23.80 10.81
CA GLU A 183 27.70 -25.16 10.72
C GLU A 183 28.78 -25.42 11.77
N GLU A 184 29.70 -24.46 12.04
CA GLU A 184 30.67 -24.54 13.12
C GLU A 184 30.02 -24.64 14.51
N GLU A 185 29.01 -23.78 14.78
CA GLU A 185 28.26 -23.84 16.02
C GLU A 185 27.53 -25.18 16.22
N ARG A 186 27.07 -25.78 15.13
CA ARG A 186 26.46 -27.09 15.12
C ARG A 186 27.41 -28.23 15.43
N LEU A 187 28.66 -28.12 14.96
CA LEU A 187 29.72 -29.09 15.31
C LEU A 187 30.03 -29.07 16.83
N VAL A 188 29.87 -27.88 17.45
CA VAL A 188 30.05 -27.70 18.90
C VAL A 188 28.82 -28.12 19.69
N ASN A 189 27.62 -27.86 19.14
CA ASN A 189 26.33 -28.20 19.77
C ASN A 189 25.44 -29.04 18.84
N PRO A 190 25.55 -30.38 18.87
CA PRO A 190 24.81 -31.28 17.98
C PRO A 190 23.28 -31.25 18.10
N LEU A 191 22.72 -30.55 19.12
CA LEU A 191 21.28 -30.39 19.30
C LEU A 191 20.68 -29.38 18.30
N ASN A 192 21.51 -28.58 17.64
CA ASN A 192 21.05 -27.66 16.57
C ASN A 192 20.82 -28.46 15.29
N GLU A 193 19.56 -28.60 14.89
CA GLU A 193 19.20 -29.25 13.62
C GLU A 193 19.72 -28.44 12.41
N PRO A 194 20.19 -29.09 11.34
CA PRO A 194 20.59 -28.41 10.13
C PRO A 194 19.39 -27.67 9.53
N LEU A 195 19.64 -26.46 9.02
CA LEU A 195 18.61 -25.81 8.21
C LEU A 195 18.30 -26.71 7.00
N PRO A 196 17.01 -26.97 6.74
CA PRO A 196 16.62 -27.81 5.61
C PRO A 196 17.06 -27.16 4.30
N ARG A 197 17.66 -27.94 3.40
CA ARG A 197 17.89 -27.47 2.03
C ARG A 197 16.59 -27.50 1.26
N LEU A 198 16.14 -26.31 0.85
CA LEU A 198 14.93 -26.13 0.07
C LEU A 198 15.24 -26.24 -1.42
N ASN A 199 14.27 -26.70 -2.18
CA ASN A 199 14.34 -26.63 -3.63
C ASN A 199 13.85 -25.24 -4.09
N ILE A 200 14.76 -24.41 -4.58
CA ILE A 200 14.46 -23.07 -5.10
C ILE A 200 14.40 -23.11 -6.62
N ARG A 201 13.23 -22.85 -7.18
CA ARG A 201 13.03 -22.83 -8.64
C ARG A 201 12.05 -21.78 -9.10
N LEU A 202 11.93 -21.58 -10.41
CA LEU A 202 10.87 -20.76 -10.98
C LEU A 202 9.51 -21.37 -10.67
N TRP A 203 8.56 -20.50 -10.36
CA TRP A 203 7.16 -20.86 -10.08
C TRP A 203 6.45 -21.41 -11.33
N ARG A 204 5.33 -22.07 -11.11
CA ARG A 204 4.43 -22.59 -12.15
C ARG A 204 3.01 -22.05 -11.91
N HIS A 205 2.24 -21.83 -12.98
CA HIS A 205 0.88 -21.30 -12.86
C HIS A 205 -0.04 -22.06 -11.90
N VAL A 206 0.12 -23.38 -11.82
CA VAL A 206 -0.65 -24.24 -10.90
C VAL A 206 -0.35 -23.99 -9.42
N GLU A 207 0.64 -23.16 -9.10
CA GLU A 207 1.11 -22.84 -7.75
C GLU A 207 0.57 -21.49 -7.25
N GLN A 208 -0.29 -20.83 -8.01
CA GLN A 208 -0.86 -19.54 -7.69
C GLN A 208 -1.49 -19.49 -6.29
N ASP A 209 -2.23 -20.54 -5.91
CA ASP A 209 -2.92 -20.61 -4.62
C ASP A 209 -1.96 -20.55 -3.43
N ALA A 210 -0.76 -21.15 -3.56
CA ALA A 210 0.26 -21.08 -2.53
C ALA A 210 0.81 -19.65 -2.37
N LEU A 211 1.06 -18.93 -3.48
CA LEU A 211 1.51 -17.55 -3.45
C LEU A 211 0.43 -16.65 -2.82
N MET A 212 -0.83 -16.85 -3.17
CA MET A 212 -1.97 -16.12 -2.61
C MET A 212 -2.06 -16.30 -1.10
N ARG A 213 -1.95 -17.54 -0.61
CA ARG A 213 -1.95 -17.87 0.82
C ARG A 213 -0.81 -17.16 1.55
N ILE A 214 0.42 -17.33 1.07
CA ILE A 214 1.61 -16.73 1.69
C ILE A 214 1.51 -15.20 1.71
N TYR A 215 1.06 -14.58 0.61
CA TYR A 215 0.82 -13.14 0.57
C TYR A 215 -0.19 -12.69 1.61
N GLN A 216 -1.31 -13.38 1.69
CA GLN A 216 -2.38 -13.06 2.63
C GLN A 216 -1.89 -13.12 4.08
N GLU A 217 -1.13 -14.17 4.43
CA GLU A 217 -0.58 -14.36 5.77
C GLU A 217 0.46 -13.27 6.13
N ASN A 218 1.34 -12.93 5.19
CA ASN A 218 2.38 -11.93 5.40
C ASN A 218 1.85 -10.48 5.44
N THR A 219 0.71 -10.20 4.82
CA THR A 219 0.14 -8.84 4.79
C THR A 219 -0.85 -8.57 5.91
N VAL A 220 -1.27 -9.56 6.67
CA VAL A 220 -2.04 -9.34 7.91
C VAL A 220 -1.16 -8.61 8.92
N GLY A 221 -1.64 -7.47 9.41
CA GLY A 221 -0.88 -6.60 10.32
C GLY A 221 -0.10 -5.49 9.63
N CYS A 222 0.11 -5.55 8.31
CA CYS A 222 0.72 -4.46 7.55
C CYS A 222 -0.19 -3.24 7.47
N PHE A 223 0.41 -2.09 7.15
CA PHE A 223 -0.29 -0.86 6.86
C PHE A 223 -0.03 -0.45 5.41
N GLY A 224 -1.08 -0.43 4.59
CA GLY A 224 -1.02 0.00 3.19
C GLY A 224 -1.10 -1.13 2.14
N ALA A 225 -0.72 -2.37 2.47
CA ALA A 225 -0.77 -3.49 1.53
C ALA A 225 -2.20 -3.75 1.03
N PHE A 226 -2.36 -4.03 -0.27
CA PHE A 226 -3.66 -4.32 -0.84
C PHE A 226 -4.12 -5.75 -0.54
N VAL A 227 -5.42 -5.93 -0.39
CA VAL A 227 -6.05 -7.24 -0.39
C VAL A 227 -6.22 -7.66 -1.85
N ARG A 228 -5.41 -8.61 -2.30
CA ARG A 228 -5.45 -9.10 -3.68
C ARG A 228 -6.48 -10.22 -3.81
N SER A 229 -7.48 -10.03 -4.68
CA SER A 229 -8.42 -11.10 -5.06
C SER A 229 -7.77 -12.10 -6.00
N GLU A 230 -8.43 -13.27 -6.19
CA GLU A 230 -7.97 -14.28 -7.16
C GLU A 230 -7.93 -13.71 -8.58
N ASP A 231 -8.96 -12.93 -8.97
CA ASP A 231 -9.03 -12.31 -10.29
C ASP A 231 -7.91 -11.28 -10.48
N TYR A 232 -7.57 -10.52 -9.42
CA TYR A 232 -6.44 -9.58 -9.44
C TYR A 232 -5.11 -10.31 -9.63
N TRP A 233 -4.88 -11.43 -8.90
CA TRP A 233 -3.69 -12.25 -9.07
C TRP A 233 -3.57 -12.80 -10.49
N ARG A 234 -4.67 -13.33 -11.03
CA ARG A 234 -4.73 -13.86 -12.39
C ARG A 234 -4.37 -12.78 -13.42
N TRP A 235 -4.96 -11.60 -13.27
CA TRP A 235 -4.64 -10.45 -14.11
C TRP A 235 -3.19 -10.00 -13.98
N ALA A 236 -2.65 -9.87 -12.76
CA ALA A 236 -1.26 -9.48 -12.53
C ALA A 236 -0.26 -10.47 -13.15
N PHE A 237 -0.56 -11.77 -13.12
CA PHE A 237 0.25 -12.79 -13.77
C PHE A 237 0.13 -12.74 -15.30
N ASN A 238 -1.07 -12.59 -15.84
CA ASN A 238 -1.32 -12.54 -17.29
C ASN A 238 -0.63 -11.34 -17.95
N ARG A 239 -0.67 -10.18 -17.33
CA ARG A 239 0.03 -8.98 -17.84
C ARG A 239 1.55 -9.02 -17.63
N ARG A 240 2.08 -10.07 -17.02
CA ARG A 240 3.51 -10.23 -16.70
C ARG A 240 4.07 -9.01 -15.95
N ALA A 241 3.39 -8.62 -14.87
CA ALA A 241 3.81 -7.48 -14.03
C ALA A 241 5.15 -7.68 -13.33
N PHE A 242 5.86 -8.78 -13.60
CA PHE A 242 7.13 -9.20 -13.01
C PHE A 242 8.04 -9.83 -14.07
N ASP A 243 9.33 -9.87 -13.80
CA ASP A 243 10.29 -10.57 -14.66
C ASP A 243 10.34 -12.05 -14.30
N ARG A 244 10.39 -12.35 -12.99
CA ARG A 244 10.50 -13.73 -12.46
C ARG A 244 9.88 -13.83 -11.07
N ILE A 245 9.42 -15.04 -10.79
CA ILE A 245 9.04 -15.46 -9.43
C ILE A 245 9.79 -16.75 -9.13
N TYR A 246 10.51 -16.77 -8.01
CA TYR A 246 11.09 -17.97 -7.42
C TYR A 246 10.22 -18.46 -6.28
N VAL A 247 10.08 -19.78 -6.13
CA VAL A 247 9.41 -20.44 -5.02
C VAL A 247 10.39 -21.31 -4.25
N ALA A 248 10.22 -21.33 -2.93
CA ALA A 248 10.94 -22.20 -2.01
C ALA A 248 10.03 -23.39 -1.64
N ILE A 249 10.50 -24.60 -1.92
CA ILE A 249 9.75 -25.83 -1.70
C ILE A 249 10.44 -26.65 -0.63
N ASP A 250 9.68 -27.00 0.41
CA ASP A 250 10.11 -27.92 1.45
C ASP A 250 9.74 -29.35 1.06
N GLY A 251 10.75 -30.18 0.81
CA GLY A 251 10.59 -31.58 0.39
C GLY A 251 11.21 -31.90 -0.96
N THR A 252 11.09 -33.17 -1.38
CA THR A 252 11.69 -33.67 -2.63
C THR A 252 10.79 -33.41 -3.83
N GLU A 253 11.37 -33.21 -5.03
CA GLU A 253 10.66 -32.91 -6.30
C GLU A 253 9.60 -33.95 -6.73
N LYS A 254 9.55 -35.12 -6.10
CA LYS A 254 8.68 -36.24 -6.46
C LYS A 254 7.29 -36.18 -5.79
N ILE A 255 6.87 -35.04 -5.26
CA ILE A 255 5.56 -34.92 -4.62
C ILE A 255 4.46 -34.76 -5.69
N PRO A 256 3.35 -35.57 -5.63
CA PRO A 256 2.23 -35.41 -6.54
C PRO A 256 1.66 -33.99 -6.51
N LEU A 257 1.21 -33.47 -7.65
CA LEU A 257 0.79 -32.06 -7.86
C LEU A 257 -0.10 -31.51 -6.74
N GLY A 258 -1.01 -32.31 -6.18
CA GLY A 258 -1.92 -31.89 -5.11
C GLY A 258 -1.26 -31.68 -3.74
N LYS A 259 -0.08 -32.28 -3.50
CA LYS A 259 0.73 -32.05 -2.28
C LYS A 259 1.80 -30.99 -2.47
N SER A 260 2.17 -30.66 -3.72
CA SER A 260 3.15 -29.63 -4.05
C SER A 260 2.76 -28.25 -3.55
N LEU A 261 1.48 -27.91 -3.54
CA LEU A 261 0.98 -26.61 -3.06
C LEU A 261 1.21 -26.41 -1.56
N LEU A 262 1.14 -27.49 -0.77
CA LEU A 262 1.37 -27.46 0.69
C LEU A 262 2.86 -27.38 1.04
N SER A 263 3.76 -27.72 0.11
CA SER A 263 5.20 -27.71 0.33
C SER A 263 5.87 -26.39 -0.05
N ILE A 264 5.16 -25.47 -0.69
CA ILE A 264 5.68 -24.11 -0.99
C ILE A 264 5.60 -23.28 0.29
N VAL A 265 6.77 -22.91 0.80
CA VAL A 265 6.96 -22.20 2.07
C VAL A 265 7.42 -20.75 1.92
N GLY A 266 7.62 -20.29 0.68
CA GLY A 266 7.97 -18.92 0.39
C GLY A 266 8.11 -18.65 -1.10
N TYR A 267 8.12 -17.36 -1.45
CA TYR A 267 8.39 -16.91 -2.82
C TYR A 267 9.12 -15.57 -2.84
N ALA A 268 9.78 -15.28 -3.95
CA ALA A 268 10.44 -14.02 -4.24
C ALA A 268 10.06 -13.53 -5.65
N VAL A 269 9.72 -12.23 -5.77
CA VAL A 269 9.33 -11.60 -7.04
C VAL A 269 10.40 -10.59 -7.46
N ILE A 270 10.86 -10.71 -8.70
CA ILE A 270 11.79 -9.78 -9.34
C ILE A 270 11.05 -9.00 -10.42
N LYS A 271 11.21 -7.68 -10.40
CA LYS A 271 10.66 -6.74 -11.40
C LYS A 271 11.67 -5.63 -11.69
N GLY A 272 12.04 -5.44 -12.96
CA GLY A 272 13.00 -4.41 -13.36
C GLY A 272 14.36 -4.57 -12.68
N GLY A 273 14.83 -5.80 -12.47
CA GLY A 273 16.08 -6.09 -11.76
C GLY A 273 16.03 -5.84 -10.25
N ARG A 274 14.83 -5.54 -9.69
CA ARG A 274 14.62 -5.28 -8.26
C ARG A 274 13.88 -6.45 -7.62
N LEU A 275 14.26 -6.77 -6.38
CA LEU A 275 13.52 -7.69 -5.53
C LEU A 275 12.37 -6.91 -4.87
N VAL A 276 11.16 -7.10 -5.38
CA VAL A 276 9.97 -6.32 -5.01
C VAL A 276 9.08 -6.98 -3.97
N GLU A 277 9.18 -8.30 -3.82
CA GLU A 277 8.51 -9.07 -2.77
C GLU A 277 9.36 -10.27 -2.38
N VAL A 278 9.53 -10.50 -1.07
CA VAL A 278 9.98 -11.77 -0.49
C VAL A 278 9.06 -12.09 0.66
N MET A 279 8.33 -13.17 0.52
CA MET A 279 7.35 -13.59 1.52
C MET A 279 7.52 -15.07 1.82
N VAL A 280 7.48 -15.41 3.10
CA VAL A 280 7.70 -16.79 3.60
C VAL A 280 6.66 -17.12 4.66
N ASP A 281 6.40 -18.40 4.85
CA ASP A 281 5.57 -18.86 5.97
C ASP A 281 6.20 -18.44 7.30
N ALA A 282 5.39 -18.26 8.32
CA ALA A 282 5.85 -17.87 9.65
C ALA A 282 6.91 -18.86 10.18
N GLY A 283 8.02 -18.31 10.66
CA GLY A 283 9.15 -19.10 11.19
C GLY A 283 10.07 -19.72 10.12
N ARG A 284 9.84 -19.48 8.81
CA ARG A 284 10.66 -20.01 7.72
C ARG A 284 11.71 -18.99 7.23
N GLU A 285 12.53 -18.49 8.15
CA GLU A 285 13.65 -17.60 7.80
C GLU A 285 14.69 -18.31 6.92
N ASP A 286 14.81 -19.65 7.02
CA ASP A 286 15.60 -20.48 6.12
C ASP A 286 15.18 -20.29 4.65
N ALA A 287 13.88 -20.21 4.38
CA ALA A 287 13.34 -19.98 3.04
C ALA A 287 13.68 -18.57 2.54
N ARG A 288 13.58 -17.55 3.41
CA ARG A 288 13.94 -16.15 3.09
C ARG A 288 15.40 -16.04 2.64
N LEU A 289 16.33 -16.64 3.41
CA LEU A 289 17.76 -16.62 3.11
C LEU A 289 18.08 -17.33 1.79
N GLN A 290 17.50 -18.52 1.57
CA GLN A 290 17.76 -19.29 0.35
C GLN A 290 17.12 -18.64 -0.90
N LEU A 291 15.94 -18.02 -0.77
CA LEU A 291 15.36 -17.21 -1.84
C LEU A 291 16.24 -16.00 -2.17
N LEU A 292 16.74 -15.27 -1.16
CA LEU A 292 17.64 -14.14 -1.36
C LEU A 292 18.95 -14.61 -2.03
N GLN A 293 19.51 -15.73 -1.60
CA GLN A 293 20.71 -16.33 -2.21
C GLN A 293 20.47 -16.65 -3.69
N ARG A 294 19.30 -17.21 -4.04
CA ARG A 294 18.96 -17.51 -5.44
C ARG A 294 18.81 -16.23 -6.27
N VAL A 295 18.15 -15.20 -5.72
CA VAL A 295 18.01 -13.89 -6.38
C VAL A 295 19.37 -13.25 -6.64
N CYS A 296 20.29 -13.30 -5.67
CA CYS A 296 21.63 -12.75 -5.84
C CYS A 296 22.44 -13.54 -6.88
N SER A 297 22.35 -14.88 -6.88
CA SER A 297 23.01 -15.72 -7.89
C SER A 297 22.49 -15.41 -9.30
N ASP A 298 21.16 -15.26 -9.46
CA ASP A 298 20.56 -14.87 -10.74
C ASP A 298 20.99 -13.47 -11.18
N SER A 299 21.15 -12.53 -10.24
CA SER A 299 21.65 -11.19 -10.52
C SER A 299 23.10 -11.24 -11.04
N VAL A 300 23.96 -12.05 -10.44
CA VAL A 300 25.34 -12.25 -10.91
C VAL A 300 25.36 -12.91 -12.30
N GLU A 301 24.57 -13.96 -12.52
CA GLU A 301 24.44 -14.65 -13.81
C GLU A 301 24.01 -13.69 -14.94
N ARG A 302 23.33 -12.58 -14.60
CA ARG A 302 22.83 -11.56 -15.54
C ARG A 302 23.62 -10.27 -15.55
N GLU A 303 24.75 -10.26 -14.90
CA GLU A 303 25.62 -9.08 -14.82
C GLU A 303 24.95 -7.88 -14.10
N HIS A 304 23.96 -8.13 -13.26
CA HIS A 304 23.38 -7.12 -12.39
C HIS A 304 24.22 -6.99 -11.12
N LEU A 305 24.95 -5.89 -11.01
CA LEU A 305 25.88 -5.66 -9.89
C LEU A 305 25.15 -5.52 -8.55
N TYR A 306 24.01 -4.80 -8.56
CA TYR A 306 23.26 -4.45 -7.34
C TYR A 306 21.93 -5.18 -7.25
N VAL A 307 21.59 -5.59 -6.03
CA VAL A 307 20.24 -6.03 -5.65
C VAL A 307 19.59 -4.90 -4.88
N ASN A 308 18.49 -4.38 -5.42
CA ASN A 308 17.66 -3.37 -4.78
C ASN A 308 16.45 -4.06 -4.17
N VAL A 309 16.23 -3.86 -2.87
CA VAL A 309 15.12 -4.45 -2.12
C VAL A 309 14.17 -3.34 -1.70
N ASP A 310 12.88 -3.60 -1.86
CA ASP A 310 11.79 -2.74 -1.40
C ASP A 310 10.90 -3.59 -0.48
N ALA A 311 10.97 -3.36 0.82
CA ALA A 311 10.27 -4.15 1.84
C ALA A 311 9.75 -3.23 2.95
N PRO A 312 8.85 -3.70 3.84
CA PRO A 312 8.38 -2.92 4.98
C PRO A 312 9.55 -2.40 5.82
N ALA A 313 9.43 -1.18 6.35
CA ALA A 313 10.41 -0.67 7.28
C ALA A 313 10.54 -1.61 8.50
N GLY A 314 11.75 -1.99 8.83
CA GLY A 314 12.04 -2.96 9.90
C GLY A 314 12.00 -4.43 9.48
N ASP A 315 11.73 -4.75 8.21
CA ASP A 315 11.85 -6.12 7.71
C ASP A 315 13.29 -6.63 7.84
N GLU A 316 13.41 -7.89 8.22
CA GLU A 316 14.70 -8.59 8.42
C GLU A 316 15.61 -8.52 7.20
N ILE A 317 15.04 -8.48 6.01
CA ILE A 317 15.82 -8.41 4.77
C ILE A 317 16.70 -7.16 4.70
N HIS A 318 16.24 -6.03 5.25
CA HIS A 318 17.05 -4.81 5.33
C HIS A 318 18.27 -5.00 6.23
N ARG A 319 18.08 -5.69 7.39
CA ARG A 319 19.16 -5.98 8.32
C ARG A 319 20.22 -6.86 7.66
N ILE A 320 19.82 -7.88 6.90
CA ILE A 320 20.72 -8.74 6.13
C ILE A 320 21.54 -7.92 5.12
N LEU A 321 20.88 -7.06 4.35
CA LEU A 321 21.57 -6.22 3.37
C LEU A 321 22.55 -5.24 4.04
N TYR A 322 22.17 -4.61 5.15
CA TYR A 322 23.07 -3.72 5.90
C TYR A 322 24.29 -4.47 6.44
N ALA A 323 24.09 -5.66 7.00
CA ALA A 323 25.18 -6.50 7.48
C ALA A 323 26.13 -6.94 6.33
N ALA A 324 25.61 -7.06 5.11
CA ALA A 324 26.38 -7.30 3.90
C ALA A 324 27.03 -6.02 3.30
N GLY A 325 27.05 -4.90 4.03
CA GLY A 325 27.63 -3.64 3.53
C GLY A 325 26.69 -2.77 2.70
N GLY A 326 25.42 -3.10 2.63
CA GLY A 326 24.40 -2.37 1.90
C GLY A 326 24.08 -1.01 2.50
N LYS A 327 23.40 -0.20 1.72
CA LYS A 327 23.02 1.18 2.06
C LYS A 327 21.52 1.41 1.88
N SER A 328 20.95 2.22 2.78
CA SER A 328 19.60 2.74 2.57
C SER A 328 19.57 3.66 1.37
N LEU A 329 18.59 3.47 0.51
CA LEU A 329 18.27 4.43 -0.53
C LEU A 329 17.30 5.47 0.07
N PRO A 330 17.57 6.78 -0.10
CA PRO A 330 16.71 7.81 0.46
C PRO A 330 15.28 7.68 -0.07
N ALA A 331 14.34 7.88 0.83
CA ALA A 331 12.91 7.71 0.53
C ALA A 331 12.37 8.76 -0.45
N ALA A 332 12.96 9.95 -0.49
CA ALA A 332 12.59 11.02 -1.41
C ALA A 332 13.77 11.98 -1.62
N GLY A 333 14.23 12.09 -2.86
CA GLY A 333 15.02 13.20 -3.36
C GLY A 333 14.23 13.93 -4.45
N ASN A 334 14.69 15.09 -4.92
CA ASN A 334 14.04 15.81 -6.01
C ASN A 334 13.80 14.90 -7.22
N GLY A 335 12.52 14.73 -7.59
CA GLY A 335 12.09 13.85 -8.70
C GLY A 335 11.71 12.41 -8.30
N GLN A 336 11.77 12.04 -7.02
CA GLN A 336 11.29 10.72 -6.59
C GLN A 336 9.77 10.71 -6.39
N ILE A 337 9.18 9.54 -6.62
CA ILE A 337 7.74 9.34 -6.50
C ILE A 337 7.37 9.23 -5.02
N ALA A 338 6.54 10.15 -4.56
CA ALA A 338 6.00 10.20 -3.22
C ALA A 338 4.62 9.51 -3.17
N THR A 339 4.35 8.74 -2.14
CA THR A 339 3.01 8.22 -1.85
C THR A 339 2.27 9.19 -0.94
N MET A 340 1.04 9.52 -1.28
CA MET A 340 0.19 10.41 -0.48
C MET A 340 -1.17 9.77 -0.24
N LEU A 341 -1.73 10.02 0.96
CA LEU A 341 -3.08 9.60 1.33
C LEU A 341 -3.92 10.80 1.75
N LYS A 342 -5.24 10.67 1.55
CA LYS A 342 -6.24 11.60 2.07
C LYS A 342 -7.37 10.79 2.71
N LEU A 343 -7.61 10.99 4.01
CA LEU A 343 -8.77 10.43 4.69
C LEU A 343 -9.97 11.36 4.48
N PHE A 344 -11.11 10.80 4.08
CA PHE A 344 -12.32 11.60 3.86
C PHE A 344 -13.08 11.84 5.16
N ASP A 345 -13.14 10.83 6.04
CA ASP A 345 -13.63 10.95 7.41
C ASP A 345 -12.70 10.24 8.39
N PRO A 346 -11.80 10.96 9.07
CA PRO A 346 -10.85 10.36 9.99
C PRO A 346 -11.51 9.75 11.23
N LEU A 347 -12.68 10.24 11.68
CA LEU A 347 -13.37 9.63 12.82
C LEU A 347 -14.08 8.34 12.43
N GLN A 348 -14.65 8.27 11.25
CA GLN A 348 -15.21 7.03 10.74
C GLN A 348 -14.12 5.98 10.56
N LEU A 349 -12.95 6.36 10.03
CA LEU A 349 -11.81 5.46 9.95
C LEU A 349 -11.38 4.97 11.34
N ALA A 350 -11.26 5.87 12.32
CA ALA A 350 -10.89 5.50 13.68
C ALA A 350 -11.87 4.47 14.28
N GLN A 351 -13.16 4.61 14.02
CA GLN A 351 -14.17 3.64 14.44
C GLN A 351 -14.02 2.29 13.74
N LEU A 352 -13.72 2.29 12.44
CA LEU A 352 -13.48 1.07 11.66
C LEU A 352 -12.26 0.32 12.21
N VAL A 353 -11.15 1.03 12.44
CA VAL A 353 -9.88 0.44 12.93
C VAL A 353 -9.81 0.29 14.46
N ARG A 354 -10.94 0.31 15.15
CA ARG A 354 -11.03 0.24 16.63
C ARG A 354 -10.26 -0.92 17.27
N ASN A 355 -10.19 -2.06 16.59
CA ASN A 355 -9.43 -3.22 17.08
C ASN A 355 -7.93 -2.94 17.01
N ARG A 356 -7.48 -2.27 15.96
CA ARG A 356 -6.09 -1.84 15.83
C ARG A 356 -5.73 -0.82 16.92
N LEU A 357 -6.57 0.18 17.16
CA LEU A 357 -6.34 1.15 18.24
C LEU A 357 -6.21 0.46 19.60
N ARG A 358 -7.04 -0.56 19.88
CA ARG A 358 -6.93 -1.36 21.09
C ARG A 358 -5.64 -2.16 21.15
N GLN A 359 -5.20 -2.71 20.02
CA GLN A 359 -3.93 -3.44 19.93
C GLN A 359 -2.75 -2.50 20.21
N ASN A 360 -2.76 -1.30 19.63
CA ASN A 360 -1.74 -0.29 19.89
C ASN A 360 -1.61 0.01 21.40
N VAL A 361 -2.74 0.15 22.11
CA VAL A 361 -2.72 0.34 23.58
C VAL A 361 -2.18 -0.87 24.31
N ARG A 362 -2.42 -2.09 23.82
CA ARG A 362 -1.83 -3.32 24.41
C ARG A 362 -0.33 -3.41 24.19
N ASP A 363 0.12 -2.99 23.03
CA ASP A 363 1.54 -3.03 22.63
C ASP A 363 2.33 -1.90 23.32
N SER A 364 1.62 -0.86 23.82
CA SER A 364 2.18 0.16 24.70
C SER A 364 1.98 -0.27 26.15
N ASP A 365 2.90 0.05 27.05
CA ASP A 365 2.78 -0.25 28.49
C ASP A 365 1.69 0.57 29.20
N THR A 366 0.73 1.13 28.46
CA THR A 366 -0.32 2.00 29.00
C THR A 366 -1.44 1.17 29.63
N PRO A 367 -1.82 1.43 30.90
CA PRO A 367 -2.85 0.65 31.60
C PRO A 367 -4.25 0.91 31.05
N PHE A 368 -5.11 -0.12 31.07
CA PHE A 368 -6.53 0.01 30.79
C PHE A 368 -7.32 0.35 32.09
N PRO A 369 -8.46 1.08 31.98
CA PRO A 369 -9.00 1.70 30.79
C PRO A 369 -8.23 2.95 30.35
N LEU A 370 -8.07 3.13 29.03
CA LEU A 370 -7.54 4.37 28.47
C LEU A 370 -8.71 5.22 27.95
N GLU A 371 -8.72 6.50 28.32
CA GLU A 371 -9.71 7.45 27.84
C GLU A 371 -9.02 8.64 27.16
N LEU A 372 -9.52 9.02 25.99
CA LEU A 372 -9.03 10.17 25.25
C LEU A 372 -10.19 10.90 24.57
N GLY A 373 -10.35 12.18 24.84
CA GLY A 373 -11.25 13.06 24.10
C GLY A 373 -10.55 13.65 22.86
N LEU A 374 -11.32 13.82 21.79
CA LEU A 374 -10.90 14.54 20.58
C LEU A 374 -11.87 15.71 20.39
N GLU A 375 -11.36 16.93 20.42
CA GLU A 375 -12.10 18.15 20.10
C GLU A 375 -11.68 18.64 18.72
N LEU A 376 -12.58 18.46 17.76
CA LEU A 376 -12.47 18.93 16.38
C LEU A 376 -13.33 20.20 16.20
N PRO A 377 -13.10 21.04 15.20
CA PRO A 377 -13.83 22.30 15.03
C PRO A 377 -15.36 22.17 15.02
N GLN A 378 -15.89 21.07 14.49
CA GLN A 378 -17.32 20.85 14.34
C GLN A 378 -17.88 19.70 15.17
N GLN A 379 -17.05 18.91 15.84
CA GLN A 379 -17.50 17.72 16.56
C GLN A 379 -16.55 17.33 17.70
N ARG A 380 -17.12 16.65 18.68
CA ARG A 380 -16.40 16.10 19.82
C ARG A 380 -16.60 14.60 19.87
N MET A 381 -15.57 13.88 20.25
CA MET A 381 -15.59 12.43 20.36
C MET A 381 -14.72 11.99 21.54
N GLN A 382 -15.24 11.13 22.40
CA GLN A 382 -14.46 10.45 23.43
C GLN A 382 -14.20 9.01 23.01
N ILE A 383 -12.96 8.59 23.05
CA ILE A 383 -12.51 7.21 22.82
C ILE A 383 -12.29 6.60 24.19
N ILE A 384 -12.94 5.46 24.46
CA ILE A 384 -12.72 4.67 25.68
C ILE A 384 -12.25 3.29 25.23
N CYS A 385 -11.00 3.00 25.54
CA CYS A 385 -10.35 1.74 25.20
C CYS A 385 -10.21 0.87 26.46
N ASN A 386 -10.89 -0.27 26.46
CA ASN A 386 -10.81 -1.30 27.50
C ASN A 386 -10.06 -2.54 26.98
N ARG A 387 -9.73 -3.46 27.86
CA ARG A 387 -9.05 -4.72 27.47
C ARG A 387 -9.80 -5.52 26.40
N ARG A 388 -11.16 -5.44 26.36
CA ARG A 388 -12.02 -6.24 25.46
C ARG A 388 -12.73 -5.42 24.39
N SER A 389 -12.85 -4.11 24.54
CA SER A 389 -13.65 -3.27 23.63
C SER A 389 -13.10 -1.85 23.53
N THR A 390 -13.33 -1.22 22.38
CA THR A 390 -13.10 0.22 22.19
C THR A 390 -14.45 0.85 21.83
N ARG A 391 -14.83 1.92 22.54
CA ARG A 391 -16.08 2.64 22.35
C ARG A 391 -15.78 4.07 21.95
N PHE A 392 -16.61 4.60 21.07
CA PHE A 392 -16.60 5.98 20.63
C PHE A 392 -17.89 6.64 21.09
N LEU A 393 -17.78 7.72 21.86
CA LEU A 393 -18.91 8.45 22.44
C LEU A 393 -19.02 9.84 21.82
N PRO A 394 -19.89 10.03 20.79
CA PRO A 394 -20.08 11.33 20.17
C PRO A 394 -20.59 12.38 21.17
N GLY A 395 -20.16 13.63 21.01
CA GLY A 395 -20.54 14.76 21.84
C GLY A 395 -19.87 14.80 23.22
N LYS A 396 -19.19 13.72 23.65
CA LYS A 396 -18.44 13.68 24.90
C LYS A 396 -16.97 14.00 24.68
N LEU A 397 -16.30 14.54 25.68
CA LEU A 397 -14.88 14.90 25.61
C LEU A 397 -14.05 14.27 26.73
N GLY A 398 -14.62 14.11 27.93
CA GLY A 398 -13.90 13.63 29.10
C GLY A 398 -12.98 14.69 29.71
N ARG A 399 -12.11 14.28 30.67
CA ARG A 399 -11.16 15.17 31.35
C ARG A 399 -9.86 15.34 30.59
N SER A 400 -9.41 14.28 29.92
CA SER A 400 -8.18 14.25 29.12
C SER A 400 -8.55 14.25 27.64
N TYR A 401 -8.23 15.35 26.95
CA TYR A 401 -8.58 15.51 25.55
C TYR A 401 -7.47 16.26 24.77
N LEU A 402 -7.51 16.08 23.45
CA LEU A 402 -6.72 16.83 22.48
C LEU A 402 -7.65 17.71 21.65
N LYS A 403 -7.29 18.98 21.50
CA LYS A 403 -7.90 19.87 20.50
C LYS A 403 -7.00 19.88 19.26
N LEU A 404 -7.56 19.53 18.10
CA LEU A 404 -6.83 19.36 16.86
C LEU A 404 -7.74 19.52 15.63
N THR A 405 -7.15 19.66 14.46
CA THR A 405 -7.87 19.70 13.19
C THR A 405 -8.11 18.29 12.62
N PRO A 406 -9.09 18.09 11.72
CA PRO A 406 -9.28 16.81 11.02
C PRO A 406 -8.04 16.36 10.24
N ARG A 407 -7.27 17.31 9.71
CA ARG A 407 -6.00 17.03 9.02
C ARG A 407 -4.97 16.41 9.97
N VAL A 408 -4.80 17.01 11.14
CA VAL A 408 -3.86 16.50 12.16
C VAL A 408 -4.30 15.14 12.66
N LEU A 409 -5.61 14.95 12.93
CA LEU A 409 -6.14 13.64 13.29
C LEU A 409 -5.84 12.59 12.20
N SER A 410 -5.99 12.96 10.93
CA SER A 410 -5.63 12.07 9.82
C SER A 410 -4.15 11.70 9.83
N GLN A 411 -3.26 12.66 10.08
CA GLN A 411 -1.81 12.42 10.17
C GLN A 411 -1.46 11.48 11.33
N LEU A 412 -2.10 11.66 12.50
CA LEU A 412 -1.92 10.79 13.66
C LEU A 412 -2.44 9.37 13.38
N LEU A 413 -3.63 9.23 12.81
CA LEU A 413 -4.21 7.92 12.45
C LEU A 413 -3.37 7.16 11.41
N LEU A 414 -2.76 7.88 10.49
CA LEU A 414 -1.85 7.32 9.49
C LEU A 414 -0.43 7.09 10.03
N GLY A 415 -0.15 7.45 11.30
CA GLY A 415 1.16 7.32 11.90
C GLY A 415 2.26 8.18 11.25
N GLN A 416 1.86 9.26 10.56
CA GLN A 416 2.76 10.14 9.82
C GLN A 416 3.11 11.43 10.58
N TYR A 417 2.62 11.56 11.81
CA TYR A 417 2.94 12.66 12.70
C TYR A 417 3.03 12.13 14.13
N ASP A 418 4.14 12.42 14.78
CA ASP A 418 4.33 12.08 16.19
C ASP A 418 3.49 13.01 17.06
N VAL A 419 2.84 12.47 18.09
CA VAL A 419 1.94 13.22 18.98
C VAL A 419 2.68 14.33 19.73
N ARG A 420 3.89 14.05 20.25
CA ARG A 420 4.68 15.07 20.99
C ARG A 420 5.16 16.16 20.07
N GLN A 421 5.60 15.78 18.86
CA GLN A 421 5.99 16.75 17.86
C GLN A 421 4.82 17.65 17.47
N ALA A 422 3.62 17.09 17.26
CA ALA A 422 2.40 17.84 16.96
C ALA A 422 2.01 18.81 18.09
N VAL A 423 2.27 18.46 19.36
CA VAL A 423 2.09 19.35 20.51
C VAL A 423 3.15 20.46 20.53
N GLN A 424 4.41 20.15 20.25
CA GLN A 424 5.49 21.13 20.18
C GLN A 424 5.28 22.15 19.07
N ASP A 425 4.79 21.70 17.92
CA ASP A 425 4.48 22.55 16.75
C ASP A 425 3.19 23.38 16.95
N GLY A 426 2.44 23.15 18.06
CA GLY A 426 1.20 23.86 18.38
C GLY A 426 -0.02 23.41 17.55
N GLU A 427 0.11 22.35 16.77
CA GLU A 427 -0.97 21.77 15.95
C GLU A 427 -1.95 20.94 16.79
N VAL A 428 -1.52 20.47 17.96
CA VAL A 428 -2.32 19.76 18.95
C VAL A 428 -2.23 20.48 20.29
N ILE A 429 -3.39 20.80 20.88
CA ILE A 429 -3.47 21.41 22.21
C ILE A 429 -4.01 20.37 23.19
N PRO A 430 -3.17 19.80 24.06
CA PRO A 430 -3.60 18.83 25.06
C PRO A 430 -4.18 19.51 26.29
N SER A 431 -5.25 18.94 26.86
CA SER A 431 -5.80 19.42 28.15
C SER A 431 -4.94 18.99 29.34
N THR A 432 -4.24 17.88 29.23
CA THR A 432 -3.42 17.28 30.27
C THR A 432 -2.24 16.49 29.68
N HIS A 433 -1.19 16.23 30.46
CA HIS A 433 -0.11 15.31 30.04
C HIS A 433 -0.63 13.87 29.82
N VAL A 434 -1.67 13.47 30.56
CA VAL A 434 -2.31 12.16 30.38
C VAL A 434 -2.92 12.04 28.98
N ALA A 435 -3.47 13.13 28.43
CA ALA A 435 -4.01 13.14 27.08
C ALA A 435 -2.92 12.85 26.03
N VAL A 436 -1.72 13.40 26.22
CA VAL A 436 -0.57 13.15 25.31
C VAL A 436 -0.17 11.66 25.36
N ASN A 437 0.06 11.12 26.56
CA ASN A 437 0.44 9.71 26.72
C ASN A 437 -0.63 8.76 26.18
N SER A 438 -1.92 9.08 26.39
CA SER A 438 -3.02 8.30 25.84
C SER A 438 -3.05 8.34 24.31
N ALA A 439 -2.74 9.49 23.72
CA ALA A 439 -2.69 9.64 22.28
C ALA A 439 -1.49 8.89 21.65
N GLU A 440 -0.32 8.94 22.28
CA GLU A 440 0.86 8.16 21.84
C GLU A 440 0.56 6.65 21.81
N ALA A 441 -0.12 6.16 22.85
CA ALA A 441 -0.52 4.76 22.89
C ALA A 441 -1.55 4.39 21.82
N LEU A 442 -2.46 5.31 21.45
CA LEU A 442 -3.47 5.07 20.42
C LEU A 442 -2.92 5.23 19.00
N PHE A 443 -2.03 6.21 18.78
CA PHE A 443 -1.56 6.65 17.47
C PHE A 443 -0.03 6.53 17.32
N PRO A 444 0.53 5.32 17.38
CA PRO A 444 1.95 5.12 17.16
C PRO A 444 2.32 5.41 15.69
N SER A 445 3.60 5.61 15.43
CA SER A 445 4.11 5.67 14.06
C SER A 445 3.81 4.35 13.32
N LEU A 446 3.27 4.45 12.12
CA LEU A 446 2.92 3.32 11.28
C LEU A 446 3.60 3.48 9.91
N PRO A 447 4.59 2.64 9.59
CA PRO A 447 5.22 2.70 8.27
C PRO A 447 4.23 2.19 7.22
N LEU A 448 3.89 3.07 6.27
CA LEU A 448 3.11 2.68 5.10
C LEU A 448 3.98 1.81 4.18
N TRP A 449 3.49 0.64 3.83
CA TRP A 449 4.11 -0.21 2.82
C TRP A 449 3.10 -0.65 1.78
N LEU A 450 3.36 -0.27 0.53
CA LEU A 450 2.63 -0.73 -0.63
C LEU A 450 3.57 -1.63 -1.44
N PRO A 451 3.24 -2.93 -1.59
CA PRO A 451 4.06 -3.84 -2.39
C PRO A 451 4.28 -3.28 -3.80
N PRO A 452 5.54 -3.20 -4.28
CA PRO A 452 5.83 -2.61 -5.60
C PRO A 452 5.22 -3.38 -6.78
N LEU A 453 4.81 -4.64 -6.58
CA LEU A 453 4.07 -5.41 -7.58
C LEU A 453 2.68 -4.79 -7.84
N ASP A 454 2.09 -4.14 -6.83
CA ASP A 454 0.80 -3.46 -6.91
C ASP A 454 0.91 -2.03 -7.48
N ASP A 455 2.13 -1.61 -7.82
CA ASP A 455 2.35 -0.34 -8.49
C ASP A 455 1.77 -0.39 -9.90
N LEU A 456 0.65 0.29 -10.07
CA LEU A 456 -0.11 0.34 -11.33
C LEU A 456 0.38 1.47 -12.24
N SER A 457 1.34 2.26 -11.82
CA SER A 457 2.02 3.20 -12.70
C SER A 457 2.91 2.41 -13.66
N ALA A 458 2.48 2.33 -14.87
CA ALA A 458 3.28 1.82 -15.97
C ALA A 458 4.48 2.72 -16.22
#